data_d87b371da134cee4a368e480c3df883a
#
_entry.id   d87b371da134cee4a368e480c3df883a
#
_cell.length_a   1.000
_cell.length_b   1.000
_cell.length_c   1.000
_cell.angle_alpha   90.00
_cell.angle_beta   90.00
_cell.angle_gamma   90.00
#
_symmetry.space_group_name_H-M   'P 1'
#
loop_
_entity.id
_entity.type
_entity.pdbx_description
1 polymer ?
#
loop_
_entity_poly.entity_id
_entity_poly.type
_entity_poly.pdbx_seq_one_letter_code
_entity_poly.pdbx_strand_id
1 'polypeptide(L)'
;MLVRDVMHSPVVTISTGATLEEANTLMWEQGIRHLPVVENGRVVGILTDRDVRLATSELSPMPYKPHTRVEEVMTTPVLTADPMDPVEEAARVMRDRKIGSLPVLDGRELVGIITGIDLLDALVALTGARLPSGRIEVRLPDRPGKLARLAQFFAERDVNIHSLLTYPDEEGYVRNVLRVGSLETRKLADALREAGFEVLWPPEKPWSR
;
A
#
# COMPACT_ATOMS: atom_id res chain seq x y z
N MET A 1 8.73 -6.61 1.09
CA MET A 1 7.65 -6.66 2.11
C MET A 1 6.60 -7.62 1.61
N LEU A 2 6.16 -8.52 2.45
CA LEU A 2 5.16 -9.53 2.11
C LEU A 2 3.80 -9.14 2.67
N VAL A 3 2.73 -9.71 2.14
CA VAL A 3 1.35 -9.47 2.60
C VAL A 3 1.23 -9.74 4.10
N ARG A 4 1.81 -10.83 4.62
CA ARG A 4 1.80 -11.15 6.06
C ARG A 4 2.41 -10.08 6.97
N ASP A 5 3.30 -9.25 6.43
CA ASP A 5 3.99 -8.23 7.23
C ASP A 5 3.10 -7.00 7.50
N VAL A 6 2.00 -6.86 6.74
CA VAL A 6 1.14 -5.67 6.76
C VAL A 6 -0.36 -5.99 6.86
N MET A 7 -0.77 -7.24 6.64
CA MET A 7 -2.17 -7.66 6.75
C MET A 7 -2.69 -7.48 8.18
N HIS A 8 -4.00 -7.29 8.32
CA HIS A 8 -4.68 -7.34 9.61
C HIS A 8 -5.03 -8.79 9.99
N SER A 9 -4.71 -9.17 11.22
CA SER A 9 -5.07 -10.45 11.84
C SER A 9 -5.26 -10.21 13.35
N PRO A 10 -6.27 -10.82 14.01
CA PRO A 10 -7.30 -11.69 13.43
C PRO A 10 -8.30 -10.93 12.55
N VAL A 11 -9.01 -11.66 11.68
CA VAL A 11 -9.99 -11.08 10.74
C VAL A 11 -11.39 -11.14 11.34
N VAL A 12 -12.10 -10.03 11.29
CA VAL A 12 -13.54 -9.99 11.57
C VAL A 12 -14.29 -10.52 10.36
N THR A 13 -15.12 -11.53 10.55
CA THR A 13 -15.87 -12.21 9.48
C THR A 13 -17.37 -12.18 9.76
N ILE A 14 -18.17 -12.50 8.75
CA ILE A 14 -19.62 -12.63 8.88
C ILE A 14 -20.09 -13.93 8.20
N SER A 15 -21.23 -14.47 8.63
CA SER A 15 -21.83 -15.67 8.01
C SER A 15 -22.70 -15.30 6.82
N THR A 16 -22.90 -16.24 5.90
CA THR A 16 -23.81 -16.11 4.75
C THR A 16 -25.24 -15.78 5.17
N GLY A 17 -25.70 -16.38 6.27
CA GLY A 17 -27.07 -16.20 6.81
C GLY A 17 -27.32 -14.93 7.60
N ALA A 18 -26.28 -14.14 7.94
CA ALA A 18 -26.45 -12.85 8.60
C ALA A 18 -27.18 -11.84 7.70
N THR A 19 -27.76 -10.81 8.30
CA THR A 19 -28.47 -9.75 7.58
C THR A 19 -27.56 -8.59 7.19
N LEU A 20 -27.99 -7.75 6.24
CA LEU A 20 -27.28 -6.52 5.87
C LEU A 20 -27.21 -5.53 7.05
N GLU A 21 -28.23 -5.52 7.91
CA GLU A 21 -28.26 -4.69 9.12
C GLU A 21 -27.20 -5.13 10.12
N GLU A 22 -27.08 -6.44 10.39
CA GLU A 22 -26.01 -7.01 11.23
C GLU A 22 -24.63 -6.73 10.65
N ALA A 23 -24.45 -6.87 9.34
CA ALA A 23 -23.19 -6.55 8.66
C ALA A 23 -22.83 -5.08 8.80
N ASN A 24 -23.79 -4.17 8.59
CA ASN A 24 -23.58 -2.75 8.75
C ASN A 24 -23.21 -2.36 10.18
N THR A 25 -23.91 -2.92 11.16
CA THR A 25 -23.65 -2.71 12.60
C THR A 25 -22.24 -3.18 12.93
N LEU A 26 -21.86 -4.39 12.51
CA LEU A 26 -20.53 -4.96 12.76
C LEU A 26 -19.43 -4.10 12.13
N MET A 27 -19.61 -3.64 10.90
CA MET A 27 -18.65 -2.74 10.24
C MET A 27 -18.48 -1.44 11.02
N TRP A 28 -19.59 -0.86 11.49
CA TRP A 28 -19.58 0.39 12.27
C TRP A 28 -18.88 0.22 13.62
N GLU A 29 -19.24 -0.81 14.39
CA GLU A 29 -18.68 -1.07 15.72
C GLU A 29 -17.17 -1.36 15.67
N GLN A 30 -16.73 -2.08 14.64
CA GLN A 30 -15.34 -2.46 14.46
C GLN A 30 -14.52 -1.41 13.67
N GLY A 31 -15.17 -0.37 13.14
CA GLY A 31 -14.49 0.66 12.32
C GLY A 31 -13.92 0.12 11.02
N ILE A 32 -14.49 -0.96 10.47
CA ILE A 32 -14.03 -1.64 9.24
C ILE A 32 -15.03 -1.48 8.10
N ARG A 33 -14.59 -1.72 6.88
CA ARG A 33 -15.41 -1.56 5.67
C ARG A 33 -15.48 -2.81 4.80
N HIS A 34 -14.85 -3.89 5.22
CA HIS A 34 -14.75 -5.13 4.44
C HIS A 34 -14.92 -6.30 5.41
N LEU A 35 -15.85 -7.19 5.09
CA LEU A 35 -16.14 -8.39 5.85
C LEU A 35 -15.99 -9.60 4.93
N PRO A 36 -14.95 -10.43 5.09
CA PRO A 36 -14.95 -11.76 4.50
C PRO A 36 -16.16 -12.54 5.00
N VAL A 37 -16.89 -13.13 4.07
CA VAL A 37 -18.06 -13.96 4.34
C VAL A 37 -17.61 -15.40 4.44
N VAL A 38 -17.93 -16.05 5.55
CA VAL A 38 -17.49 -17.42 5.81
C VAL A 38 -18.68 -18.37 5.94
N GLU A 39 -18.51 -19.55 5.41
CA GLU A 39 -19.42 -20.68 5.57
C GLU A 39 -18.62 -21.96 5.83
N ASN A 40 -19.00 -22.71 6.88
CA ASN A 40 -18.28 -23.92 7.29
C ASN A 40 -16.75 -23.74 7.41
N GLY A 41 -16.32 -22.57 7.94
CA GLY A 41 -14.91 -22.24 8.13
C GLY A 41 -14.17 -21.85 6.84
N ARG A 42 -14.85 -21.65 5.72
CA ARG A 42 -14.25 -21.26 4.43
C ARG A 42 -14.75 -19.90 4.00
N VAL A 43 -13.88 -19.12 3.39
CA VAL A 43 -14.26 -17.87 2.75
C VAL A 43 -15.02 -18.19 1.47
N VAL A 44 -16.27 -17.73 1.39
CA VAL A 44 -17.17 -17.96 0.24
C VAL A 44 -17.51 -16.67 -0.48
N GLY A 45 -17.27 -15.51 0.14
CA GLY A 45 -17.55 -14.19 -0.44
C GLY A 45 -16.89 -13.09 0.34
N ILE A 46 -17.12 -11.86 -0.10
CA ILE A 46 -16.77 -10.64 0.60
C ILE A 46 -17.90 -9.63 0.50
N LEU A 47 -18.19 -8.93 1.59
CA LEU A 47 -19.17 -7.84 1.66
C LEU A 47 -18.47 -6.56 2.09
N THR A 48 -18.79 -5.45 1.42
CA THR A 48 -18.25 -4.13 1.77
C THR A 48 -19.33 -3.16 2.23
N ASP A 49 -18.94 -2.09 2.93
CA ASP A 49 -19.83 -0.99 3.31
C ASP A 49 -20.49 -0.34 2.09
N ARG A 50 -19.77 -0.33 0.96
CA ARG A 50 -20.30 0.17 -0.31
C ARG A 50 -21.41 -0.73 -0.84
N ASP A 51 -21.24 -2.05 -0.77
CA ASP A 51 -22.24 -3.01 -1.23
C ASP A 51 -23.53 -2.86 -0.42
N VAL A 52 -23.41 -2.77 0.91
CA VAL A 52 -24.55 -2.55 1.81
C VAL A 52 -25.28 -1.24 1.47
N ARG A 53 -24.54 -0.13 1.35
CA ARG A 53 -25.12 1.18 1.02
C ARG A 53 -25.79 1.22 -0.34
N LEU A 54 -25.18 0.62 -1.37
CA LEU A 54 -25.77 0.56 -2.71
C LEU A 54 -26.99 -0.37 -2.72
N ALA A 55 -26.93 -1.49 -2.03
CA ALA A 55 -28.03 -2.44 -1.95
C ALA A 55 -29.27 -1.86 -1.25
N THR A 56 -29.06 -1.08 -0.17
CA THR A 56 -30.15 -0.52 0.64
C THR A 56 -30.55 0.91 0.25
N SER A 57 -29.89 1.51 -0.75
CA SER A 57 -30.17 2.89 -1.20
C SER A 57 -31.56 2.99 -1.85
N GLU A 58 -32.29 4.04 -1.50
CA GLU A 58 -33.56 4.42 -2.17
C GLU A 58 -33.36 4.73 -3.68
N LEU A 59 -32.13 5.05 -4.09
CA LEU A 59 -31.78 5.29 -5.49
C LEU A 59 -31.53 3.98 -6.26
N SER A 60 -31.49 2.83 -5.56
CA SER A 60 -31.40 1.54 -6.21
C SER A 60 -32.72 1.23 -6.95
N PRO A 61 -32.68 0.73 -8.20
CA PRO A 61 -33.89 0.31 -8.93
C PRO A 61 -34.70 -0.76 -8.21
N MET A 62 -34.02 -1.59 -7.41
CA MET A 62 -34.63 -2.64 -6.59
C MET A 62 -33.87 -2.70 -5.25
N PRO A 63 -34.21 -1.83 -4.27
CA PRO A 63 -33.48 -1.79 -3.03
C PRO A 63 -33.76 -3.04 -2.18
N TYR A 64 -32.69 -3.63 -1.68
CA TYR A 64 -32.76 -4.69 -0.68
C TYR A 64 -33.21 -4.10 0.68
N LYS A 65 -33.86 -4.93 1.47
CA LYS A 65 -34.25 -4.56 2.84
C LYS A 65 -33.11 -4.81 3.82
N PRO A 66 -33.08 -4.10 4.98
CA PRO A 66 -32.04 -4.34 5.99
C PRO A 66 -31.90 -5.80 6.44
N HIS A 67 -33.00 -6.54 6.50
CA HIS A 67 -33.05 -7.95 6.88
C HIS A 67 -32.73 -8.95 5.73
N THR A 68 -32.37 -8.46 4.54
CA THR A 68 -31.85 -9.31 3.45
C THR A 68 -30.55 -9.99 3.87
N ARG A 69 -30.37 -11.23 3.46
CA ARG A 69 -29.17 -12.00 3.84
C ARG A 69 -27.93 -11.52 3.09
N VAL A 70 -26.80 -11.65 3.74
CA VAL A 70 -25.48 -11.30 3.20
C VAL A 70 -25.19 -12.07 1.90
N GLU A 71 -25.54 -13.35 1.83
CA GLU A 71 -25.35 -14.19 0.64
C GLU A 71 -26.02 -13.67 -0.64
N GLU A 72 -27.07 -12.87 -0.52
CA GLU A 72 -27.79 -12.28 -1.65
C GLU A 72 -27.07 -11.07 -2.27
N VAL A 73 -26.13 -10.45 -1.51
CA VAL A 73 -25.47 -9.19 -1.88
C VAL A 73 -23.95 -9.31 -1.98
N MET A 74 -23.34 -10.27 -1.26
CA MET A 74 -21.89 -10.46 -1.24
C MET A 74 -21.32 -10.67 -2.63
N THR A 75 -20.08 -10.22 -2.84
CA THR A 75 -19.32 -10.52 -4.05
C THR A 75 -18.76 -11.94 -3.99
N THR A 76 -19.05 -12.74 -5.00
CA THR A 76 -18.51 -14.10 -5.19
C THR A 76 -18.27 -14.35 -6.69
N PRO A 77 -17.23 -15.09 -7.13
CA PRO A 77 -16.14 -15.61 -6.29
C PRO A 77 -15.25 -14.51 -5.73
N VAL A 78 -14.67 -14.72 -4.55
CA VAL A 78 -13.78 -13.79 -3.91
C VAL A 78 -12.33 -13.97 -4.40
N LEU A 79 -11.64 -12.86 -4.67
CA LEU A 79 -10.21 -12.85 -4.91
C LEU A 79 -9.47 -12.81 -3.58
N THR A 80 -8.41 -13.57 -3.46
CA THR A 80 -7.62 -13.72 -2.24
C THR A 80 -6.14 -13.45 -2.52
N ALA A 81 -5.36 -13.24 -1.47
CA ALA A 81 -3.90 -13.17 -1.52
C ALA A 81 -3.31 -14.31 -0.67
N ASP A 82 -2.09 -14.71 -0.97
CA ASP A 82 -1.29 -15.58 -0.13
C ASP A 82 -0.47 -14.73 0.86
N PRO A 83 -0.25 -15.16 2.12
CA PRO A 83 0.56 -14.41 3.07
C PRO A 83 2.01 -14.18 2.60
N MET A 84 2.50 -15.01 1.69
CA MET A 84 3.85 -14.89 1.09
C MET A 84 3.89 -14.07 -0.20
N ASP A 85 2.75 -13.58 -0.68
CA ASP A 85 2.73 -12.69 -1.84
C ASP A 85 3.48 -11.37 -1.53
N PRO A 86 4.22 -10.81 -2.51
CA PRO A 86 4.71 -9.43 -2.42
C PRO A 86 3.54 -8.44 -2.33
N VAL A 87 3.68 -7.38 -1.50
CA VAL A 87 2.62 -6.36 -1.35
C VAL A 87 2.30 -5.65 -2.65
N GLU A 88 3.27 -5.49 -3.54
CA GLU A 88 3.08 -4.90 -4.87
C GLU A 88 2.19 -5.76 -5.78
N GLU A 89 2.19 -7.08 -5.61
CA GLU A 89 1.30 -7.97 -6.33
C GLU A 89 -0.15 -7.82 -5.84
N ALA A 90 -0.37 -7.78 -4.52
CA ALA A 90 -1.66 -7.47 -3.95
C ALA A 90 -2.18 -6.11 -4.42
N ALA A 91 -1.31 -5.09 -4.44
CA ALA A 91 -1.63 -3.76 -4.94
C ALA A 91 -2.03 -3.77 -6.42
N ARG A 92 -1.32 -4.54 -7.26
CA ARG A 92 -1.62 -4.70 -8.68
C ARG A 92 -3.00 -5.36 -8.88
N VAL A 93 -3.28 -6.44 -8.15
CA VAL A 93 -4.58 -7.13 -8.21
C VAL A 93 -5.72 -6.19 -7.81
N MET A 94 -5.57 -5.48 -6.68
CA MET A 94 -6.59 -4.54 -6.21
C MET A 94 -6.85 -3.42 -7.22
N ARG A 95 -5.79 -2.83 -7.81
CA ARG A 95 -5.89 -1.78 -8.83
C ARG A 95 -6.61 -2.29 -10.07
N ASP A 96 -6.18 -3.45 -10.61
CA ASP A 96 -6.67 -3.98 -11.88
C ASP A 96 -8.12 -4.44 -11.78
N ARG A 97 -8.51 -4.97 -10.62
CA ARG A 97 -9.87 -5.41 -10.31
C ARG A 97 -10.75 -4.35 -9.69
N LYS A 98 -10.19 -3.16 -9.36
CA LYS A 98 -10.89 -2.04 -8.71
C LYS A 98 -11.57 -2.45 -7.39
N ILE A 99 -10.89 -3.27 -6.61
CA ILE A 99 -11.34 -3.75 -5.30
C ILE A 99 -10.50 -3.15 -4.17
N GLY A 100 -11.09 -3.03 -2.98
CA GLY A 100 -10.49 -2.35 -1.83
C GLY A 100 -9.77 -3.26 -0.85
N SER A 101 -9.92 -4.58 -0.98
CA SER A 101 -9.31 -5.55 -0.06
C SER A 101 -9.18 -6.92 -0.69
N LEU A 102 -8.33 -7.76 -0.10
CA LEU A 102 -8.17 -9.18 -0.39
C LEU A 102 -8.13 -9.95 0.94
N PRO A 103 -9.04 -10.90 1.19
CA PRO A 103 -8.83 -11.90 2.24
C PRO A 103 -7.53 -12.65 1.97
N VAL A 104 -6.76 -12.93 3.04
CA VAL A 104 -5.47 -13.61 2.95
C VAL A 104 -5.63 -15.04 3.43
N LEU A 105 -5.34 -15.99 2.55
CA LEU A 105 -5.49 -17.41 2.82
C LEU A 105 -4.12 -18.10 2.87
N ASP A 106 -3.86 -18.85 3.94
CA ASP A 106 -2.80 -19.86 3.96
C ASP A 106 -3.42 -21.22 3.62
N GLY A 107 -3.20 -21.65 2.39
CA GLY A 107 -3.91 -22.79 1.83
C GLY A 107 -5.43 -22.55 1.76
N ARG A 108 -6.18 -23.03 2.74
CA ARG A 108 -7.65 -22.84 2.84
C ARG A 108 -8.09 -22.06 4.06
N GLU A 109 -7.17 -21.75 4.93
CA GLU A 109 -7.40 -21.05 6.19
C GLU A 109 -7.35 -19.53 6.00
N LEU A 110 -8.36 -18.81 6.49
CA LEU A 110 -8.35 -17.35 6.52
C LEU A 110 -7.43 -16.86 7.65
N VAL A 111 -6.27 -16.33 7.29
CA VAL A 111 -5.23 -15.89 8.24
C VAL A 111 -5.14 -14.37 8.38
N GLY A 112 -5.72 -13.62 7.43
CA GLY A 112 -5.67 -12.17 7.43
C GLY A 112 -6.59 -11.53 6.40
N ILE A 113 -6.57 -10.20 6.39
CA ILE A 113 -7.12 -9.37 5.31
C ILE A 113 -6.16 -8.23 5.03
N ILE A 114 -5.89 -7.96 3.75
CA ILE A 114 -5.11 -6.80 3.33
C ILE A 114 -6.02 -5.81 2.60
N THR A 115 -5.88 -4.53 2.93
CA THR A 115 -6.69 -3.44 2.39
C THR A 115 -5.84 -2.39 1.68
N GLY A 116 -6.47 -1.48 0.94
CA GLY A 116 -5.77 -0.35 0.30
C GLY A 116 -5.05 0.55 1.31
N ILE A 117 -5.53 0.67 2.55
CA ILE A 117 -4.86 1.44 3.61
C ILE A 117 -3.56 0.73 4.04
N ASP A 118 -3.57 -0.60 4.15
CA ASP A 118 -2.37 -1.37 4.49
C ASP A 118 -1.28 -1.20 3.43
N LEU A 119 -1.69 -1.13 2.15
CA LEU A 119 -0.77 -0.87 1.04
C LEU A 119 -0.19 0.55 1.08
N LEU A 120 -0.97 1.56 1.49
CA LEU A 120 -0.46 2.90 1.72
C LEU A 120 0.52 2.93 2.90
N ASP A 121 0.21 2.23 3.98
CA ASP A 121 1.11 2.08 5.13
C ASP A 121 2.41 1.34 4.76
N ALA A 122 2.31 0.30 3.93
CA ALA A 122 3.46 -0.39 3.35
C ALA A 122 4.33 0.57 2.53
N LEU A 123 3.73 1.41 1.68
CA LEU A 123 4.45 2.42 0.91
C LEU A 123 5.19 3.40 1.82
N VAL A 124 4.52 3.93 2.86
CA VAL A 124 5.15 4.84 3.83
C VAL A 124 6.32 4.16 4.56
N ALA A 125 6.18 2.88 4.90
CA ALA A 125 7.26 2.11 5.53
C ALA A 125 8.44 1.89 4.58
N LEU A 126 8.17 1.43 3.34
CA LEU A 126 9.19 1.16 2.31
C LEU A 126 9.97 2.42 1.92
N THR A 127 9.29 3.57 1.90
CA THR A 127 9.96 4.86 1.62
C THR A 127 10.82 5.36 2.78
N GLY A 128 10.79 4.73 3.95
CA GLY A 128 11.50 5.20 5.14
C GLY A 128 10.97 6.52 5.71
N ALA A 129 9.76 6.94 5.32
CA ALA A 129 9.19 8.23 5.72
C ALA A 129 8.83 8.31 7.21
N ARG A 130 8.75 7.16 7.90
CA ARG A 130 8.49 7.08 9.36
C ARG A 130 9.72 7.42 10.21
N LEU A 131 10.92 7.36 9.62
CA LEU A 131 12.16 7.63 10.36
C LEU A 131 12.55 9.10 10.26
N PRO A 132 13.14 9.69 11.34
CA PRO A 132 13.81 10.98 11.23
C PRO A 132 14.91 10.91 10.17
N SER A 133 14.67 11.49 9.01
CA SER A 133 15.55 11.34 7.85
C SER A 133 15.39 12.50 6.88
N GLY A 134 16.45 12.83 6.17
CA GLY A 134 16.42 13.77 5.08
C GLY A 134 16.04 13.10 3.75
N ARG A 135 15.26 13.79 2.90
CA ARG A 135 14.95 13.33 1.54
C ARG A 135 15.87 14.01 0.54
N ILE A 136 16.50 13.21 -0.31
CA ILE A 136 17.29 13.67 -1.45
C ILE A 136 16.81 12.94 -2.68
N GLU A 137 16.73 13.63 -3.84
CA GLU A 137 16.41 13.01 -5.12
C GLU A 137 17.48 13.36 -6.14
N VAL A 138 18.02 12.33 -6.77
CA VAL A 138 19.14 12.43 -7.73
C VAL A 138 18.75 11.73 -9.02
N ARG A 139 18.97 12.40 -10.15
CA ARG A 139 18.86 11.82 -11.47
C ARG A 139 20.18 11.18 -11.87
N LEU A 140 20.14 9.94 -12.32
CA LEU A 140 21.32 9.21 -12.77
C LEU A 140 21.09 8.61 -14.17
N PRO A 141 22.15 8.50 -14.99
CA PRO A 141 22.09 7.64 -16.16
C PRO A 141 21.79 6.18 -15.74
N ASP A 142 20.88 5.52 -16.45
CA ASP A 142 20.55 4.11 -16.22
C ASP A 142 21.65 3.21 -16.77
N ARG A 143 22.75 3.11 -16.02
CA ARG A 143 23.96 2.34 -16.40
C ARG A 143 24.60 1.71 -15.18
N PRO A 144 25.21 0.52 -15.32
CA PRO A 144 25.97 -0.12 -14.25
C PRO A 144 26.98 0.82 -13.57
N GLY A 145 27.10 0.72 -12.25
CA GLY A 145 28.04 1.50 -11.44
C GLY A 145 27.56 2.90 -11.03
N LYS A 146 26.52 3.46 -11.65
CA LYS A 146 26.06 4.82 -11.30
C LYS A 146 25.47 4.90 -9.91
N LEU A 147 24.66 3.91 -9.54
CA LEU A 147 24.12 3.79 -8.18
C LEU A 147 25.22 3.50 -7.14
N ALA A 148 26.20 2.66 -7.48
CA ALA A 148 27.34 2.38 -6.60
C ALA A 148 28.13 3.66 -6.29
N ARG A 149 28.38 4.53 -7.29
CA ARG A 149 29.05 5.82 -7.09
C ARG A 149 28.24 6.74 -6.17
N LEU A 150 26.91 6.76 -6.30
CA LEU A 150 26.04 7.54 -5.43
C LEU A 150 26.09 7.01 -3.98
N ALA A 151 26.03 5.69 -3.80
CA ALA A 151 26.11 5.08 -2.46
C ALA A 151 27.48 5.35 -1.81
N GLN A 152 28.58 5.27 -2.59
CA GLN A 152 29.93 5.58 -2.12
C GLN A 152 30.05 7.03 -1.62
N PHE A 153 29.43 7.99 -2.30
CA PHE A 153 29.42 9.39 -1.88
C PHE A 153 28.88 9.58 -0.45
N PHE A 154 27.83 8.85 -0.07
CA PHE A 154 27.27 8.88 1.29
C PHE A 154 28.15 8.12 2.28
N ALA A 155 28.71 6.98 1.88
CA ALA A 155 29.59 6.18 2.74
C ALA A 155 30.86 6.97 3.13
N GLU A 156 31.48 7.72 2.20
CA GLU A 156 32.65 8.56 2.45
C GLU A 156 32.36 9.71 3.42
N ARG A 157 31.10 10.03 3.68
CA ARG A 157 30.65 11.11 4.61
C ARG A 157 30.01 10.57 5.87
N ASP A 158 30.09 9.27 6.10
CA ASP A 158 29.48 8.59 7.24
C ASP A 158 27.96 8.86 7.34
N VAL A 159 27.29 8.95 6.19
CA VAL A 159 25.83 9.18 6.10
C VAL A 159 25.16 7.88 5.66
N ASN A 160 24.34 7.31 6.54
CA ASN A 160 23.58 6.11 6.23
C ASN A 160 22.42 6.39 5.28
N ILE A 161 22.17 5.46 4.35
CA ILE A 161 21.00 5.45 3.47
C ILE A 161 19.94 4.53 4.12
N HIS A 162 18.83 5.11 4.58
CA HIS A 162 17.74 4.38 5.23
C HIS A 162 16.80 3.71 4.24
N SER A 163 16.56 4.37 3.11
CA SER A 163 15.80 3.79 1.99
C SER A 163 16.26 4.37 0.66
N LEU A 164 16.07 3.59 -0.38
CA LEU A 164 16.36 3.98 -1.75
C LEU A 164 15.25 3.44 -2.66
N LEU A 165 14.61 4.33 -3.40
CA LEU A 165 13.64 3.99 -4.44
C LEU A 165 14.18 4.49 -5.78
N THR A 166 14.19 3.61 -6.76
CA THR A 166 14.58 3.95 -8.14
C THR A 166 13.36 3.78 -9.04
N TYR A 167 13.10 4.77 -9.89
CA TYR A 167 12.04 4.69 -10.89
C TYR A 167 12.48 5.34 -12.21
N PRO A 168 11.87 4.92 -13.35
CA PRO A 168 12.21 5.46 -14.66
C PRO A 168 11.96 6.97 -14.74
N ASP A 169 12.83 7.67 -15.49
CA ASP A 169 12.67 9.05 -15.89
C ASP A 169 12.60 9.13 -17.43
N GLU A 170 13.25 10.09 -18.06
CA GLU A 170 13.41 10.15 -19.49
C GLU A 170 14.33 9.02 -20.01
N GLU A 171 14.33 8.79 -21.32
CA GLU A 171 15.12 7.70 -21.94
C GLU A 171 16.59 7.72 -21.49
N GLY A 172 17.04 6.58 -20.98
CA GLY A 172 18.40 6.38 -20.49
C GLY A 172 18.72 6.96 -19.11
N TYR A 173 17.70 7.42 -18.37
CA TYR A 173 17.84 7.95 -17.02
C TYR A 173 16.86 7.33 -16.03
N VAL A 174 17.25 7.37 -14.75
CA VAL A 174 16.43 6.96 -13.61
C VAL A 174 16.49 8.03 -12.52
N ARG A 175 15.40 8.17 -11.77
CA ARG A 175 15.36 8.96 -10.54
C ARG A 175 15.57 8.07 -9.34
N ASN A 176 16.41 8.55 -8.45
CA ASN A 176 16.74 7.86 -7.20
C ASN A 176 16.31 8.75 -6.04
N VAL A 177 15.30 8.32 -5.31
CA VAL A 177 14.83 8.97 -4.08
C VAL A 177 15.47 8.27 -2.90
N LEU A 178 16.26 9.01 -2.13
CA LEU A 178 16.93 8.51 -0.94
C LEU A 178 16.34 9.14 0.32
N ARG A 179 16.22 8.34 1.37
CA ARG A 179 16.13 8.81 2.74
C ARG A 179 17.47 8.57 3.42
N VAL A 180 18.04 9.61 3.98
CA VAL A 180 19.38 9.58 4.55
C VAL A 180 19.36 9.96 6.03
N GLY A 181 20.30 9.42 6.81
CA GLY A 181 20.44 9.65 8.25
C GLY A 181 20.96 11.04 8.61
N SER A 182 20.59 12.06 7.83
CA SER A 182 20.96 13.46 8.08
C SER A 182 19.78 14.37 7.77
N LEU A 183 19.55 15.35 8.63
CA LEU A 183 18.55 16.41 8.40
C LEU A 183 19.13 17.61 7.62
N GLU A 184 20.45 17.69 7.47
CA GLU A 184 21.14 18.76 6.73
C GLU A 184 21.15 18.48 5.20
N THR A 185 19.99 18.14 4.65
CA THR A 185 19.86 17.73 3.24
C THR A 185 20.34 18.76 2.24
N ARG A 186 20.28 20.05 2.56
CA ARG A 186 20.77 21.10 1.68
C ARG A 186 22.30 21.05 1.51
N LYS A 187 23.04 20.91 2.60
CA LYS A 187 24.52 20.77 2.54
C LYS A 187 24.93 19.53 1.75
N LEU A 188 24.23 18.42 1.97
CA LEU A 188 24.47 17.19 1.22
C LEU A 188 24.13 17.33 -0.27
N ALA A 189 23.04 18.04 -0.59
CA ALA A 189 22.64 18.29 -1.96
C ALA A 189 23.67 19.17 -2.71
N ASP A 190 24.20 20.20 -2.05
CA ASP A 190 25.21 21.06 -2.63
C ASP A 190 26.51 20.29 -2.85
N ALA A 191 26.94 19.49 -1.90
CA ALA A 191 28.11 18.61 -2.06
C ALA A 191 27.92 17.53 -3.16
N LEU A 192 26.70 17.02 -3.34
CA LEU A 192 26.37 16.11 -4.46
C LEU A 192 26.51 16.81 -5.82
N ARG A 193 26.03 18.06 -5.93
CA ARG A 193 26.18 18.87 -7.15
C ARG A 193 27.64 19.15 -7.47
N GLU A 194 28.45 19.52 -6.47
CA GLU A 194 29.89 19.69 -6.60
C GLU A 194 30.60 18.40 -7.06
N ALA A 195 30.11 17.23 -6.63
CA ALA A 195 30.59 15.92 -7.07
C ALA A 195 30.07 15.49 -8.46
N GLY A 196 29.30 16.36 -9.14
CA GLY A 196 28.80 16.15 -10.48
C GLY A 196 27.53 15.30 -10.56
N PHE A 197 26.73 15.23 -9.49
CA PHE A 197 25.40 14.61 -9.52
C PHE A 197 24.32 15.64 -9.86
N GLU A 198 23.32 15.21 -10.64
CA GLU A 198 22.13 16.01 -10.90
C GLU A 198 21.11 15.83 -9.76
N VAL A 199 21.05 16.82 -8.85
CA VAL A 199 20.17 16.79 -7.69
C VAL A 199 18.86 17.51 -8.02
N LEU A 200 17.74 16.78 -7.98
CA LEU A 200 16.41 17.31 -8.24
C LEU A 200 15.74 17.82 -6.97
N TRP A 201 16.05 17.20 -5.80
CA TRP A 201 15.54 17.62 -4.51
C TRP A 201 16.61 17.49 -3.39
N PRO A 202 16.73 18.45 -2.50
CA PRO A 202 16.07 19.76 -2.53
C PRO A 202 16.56 20.60 -3.72
N PRO A 203 15.69 21.47 -4.29
CA PRO A 203 16.07 22.34 -5.38
C PRO A 203 17.10 23.38 -4.92
N GLU A 204 17.84 23.94 -5.86
CA GLU A 204 18.68 25.12 -5.59
C GLU A 204 17.82 26.27 -5.04
N LYS A 205 18.41 27.08 -4.17
CA LYS A 205 17.71 28.26 -3.65
C LYS A 205 17.49 29.25 -4.79
N PRO A 206 16.24 29.70 -5.09
CA PRO A 206 15.99 30.60 -6.21
C PRO A 206 16.65 31.99 -6.07
N TRP A 207 17.10 32.34 -4.88
CA TRP A 207 17.78 33.63 -4.57
C TRP A 207 19.32 33.54 -4.49
N SER A 208 19.90 32.41 -4.92
CA SER A 208 21.35 32.23 -5.00
C SER A 208 21.92 32.50 -6.40
N ARG A 209 21.13 33.17 -7.27
CA ARG A 209 21.57 33.66 -8.57
C ARG A 209 21.76 35.17 -8.54
#